data_6bd482ae6771f401c18e022919e44ba5
#
_entry.id   6bd482ae6771f401c18e022919e44ba5
#
_cell.length_a   1.000
_cell.length_b   1.000
_cell.length_c   1.000
_cell.angle_alpha   90.00
_cell.angle_beta   90.00
_cell.angle_gamma   90.00
#
_symmetry.space_group_name_H-M   'P 1'
#
loop_
_entity.id
_entity.type
_entity.pdbx_description
1 polymer ?
#
loop_
_entity_poly.entity_id
_entity_poly.type
_entity_poly.pdbx_seq_one_letter_code
_entity_poly.pdbx_strand_id
1 'polypeptide(L)'
;MTGPAGTLFTFRSDVLHRGSRMTGERSTRFALLADYDVWGPRWTGSVAWAERATQPDWFEIVERATPRERSVFGFPDPGDPYWDEQTLADTQARYPGADLTPYR
;
A
#
# COMPACT_ATOMS: atom_id res chain seq x y z
N MET A 1 0.59 25.34 -3.58
CA MET A 1 0.73 25.31 -2.10
C MET A 1 2.20 25.18 -1.77
N THR A 2 2.68 25.91 -0.81
CA THR A 2 4.05 25.87 -0.28
C THR A 2 3.98 25.90 1.24
N GLY A 3 4.94 25.25 1.91
CA GLY A 3 5.00 25.23 3.36
C GLY A 3 6.40 24.83 3.86
N PRO A 4 6.72 25.05 5.13
CA PRO A 4 7.95 24.58 5.74
C PRO A 4 8.00 23.05 5.79
N ALA A 5 9.18 22.50 6.12
CA ALA A 5 9.33 21.08 6.36
C ALA A 5 8.33 20.57 7.43
N GLY A 6 7.74 19.41 7.19
CA GLY A 6 6.69 18.85 8.05
C GLY A 6 5.27 19.34 7.74
N THR A 7 5.06 20.19 6.72
CA THR A 7 3.72 20.59 6.30
C THR A 7 2.99 19.40 5.67
N LEU A 8 1.78 19.13 6.17
CA LEU A 8 0.84 18.17 5.60
C LEU A 8 -0.19 18.91 4.75
N PHE A 9 -0.44 18.41 3.55
CA PHE A 9 -1.54 18.84 2.69
C PHE A 9 -2.49 17.68 2.48
N THR A 10 -3.76 17.92 2.66
CA THR A 10 -4.81 16.96 2.32
C THR A 10 -5.71 17.52 1.23
N PHE A 11 -6.08 16.69 0.28
CA PHE A 11 -7.00 17.06 -0.80
C PHE A 11 -7.73 15.82 -1.29
N ARG A 12 -8.86 16.00 -1.92
CA ARG A 12 -9.59 14.88 -2.55
C ARG A 12 -8.91 14.50 -3.86
N SER A 13 -8.92 13.23 -4.20
CA SER A 13 -8.28 12.70 -5.43
C SER A 13 -8.88 13.25 -6.72
N ASP A 14 -10.16 13.72 -6.68
CA ASP A 14 -10.85 14.34 -7.81
C ASP A 14 -10.50 15.83 -8.03
N VAL A 15 -9.68 16.42 -7.15
CA VAL A 15 -9.19 17.79 -7.32
C VAL A 15 -8.08 17.81 -8.37
N LEU A 16 -8.24 18.66 -9.39
CA LEU A 16 -7.20 18.86 -10.39
C LEU A 16 -5.92 19.40 -9.73
N HIS A 17 -4.86 18.63 -9.78
CA HIS A 17 -3.58 18.97 -9.14
C HIS A 17 -2.40 18.54 -9.99
N ARG A 18 -1.26 19.16 -9.75
CA ARG A 18 0.02 18.77 -10.36
C ARG A 18 1.20 19.10 -9.46
N GLY A 19 2.29 18.35 -9.62
CA GLY A 19 3.58 18.76 -9.11
C GLY A 19 4.13 19.97 -9.87
N SER A 20 4.41 21.06 -9.17
CA SER A 20 5.03 22.24 -9.78
C SER A 20 6.50 21.96 -10.13
N ARG A 21 7.00 22.62 -11.16
CA ARG A 21 8.43 22.60 -11.50
C ARG A 21 9.25 23.13 -10.32
N MET A 22 10.39 22.52 -10.06
CA MET A 22 11.38 23.07 -9.15
C MET A 22 12.05 24.29 -9.76
N THR A 23 12.16 25.35 -8.96
CA THR A 23 12.75 26.64 -9.39
C THR A 23 14.12 26.89 -8.78
N GLY A 24 14.54 26.12 -7.79
CA GLY A 24 15.87 26.23 -7.18
C GLY A 24 16.92 25.45 -7.96
N GLU A 25 18.09 26.07 -8.19
CA GLU A 25 19.19 25.46 -8.96
C GLU A 25 19.81 24.22 -8.28
N ARG A 26 19.76 24.14 -6.93
CA ARG A 26 20.30 23.04 -6.11
C ARG A 26 19.31 22.65 -5.04
N SER A 27 18.13 22.21 -5.43
CA SER A 27 17.12 21.83 -4.48
C SER A 27 16.59 20.43 -4.76
N THR A 28 16.21 19.74 -3.70
CA THR A 28 15.61 18.41 -3.74
C THR A 28 14.26 18.49 -3.06
N ARG A 29 13.27 17.82 -3.62
CA ARG A 29 11.93 17.71 -3.02
C ARG A 29 11.61 16.24 -2.82
N PHE A 30 11.30 15.91 -1.59
CA PHE A 30 10.73 14.63 -1.22
C PHE A 30 9.26 14.83 -0.86
N ALA A 31 8.42 13.93 -1.31
CA ALA A 31 7.01 13.90 -0.94
C ALA A 31 6.61 12.47 -0.62
N LEU A 32 5.94 12.28 0.50
CA LEU A 32 5.18 11.08 0.80
C LEU A 32 3.75 11.34 0.35
N LEU A 33 3.25 10.49 -0.52
CA LEU A 33 1.86 10.50 -0.98
C LEU A 33 1.16 9.30 -0.33
N ALA A 34 0.05 9.56 0.33
CA ALA A 34 -0.76 8.52 0.93
C ALA A 34 -2.23 8.77 0.55
N ASP A 35 -2.85 7.77 -0.04
CA ASP A 35 -4.26 7.79 -0.37
C ASP A 35 -5.04 7.01 0.70
N TYR A 36 -6.18 7.57 1.09
CA TYR A 36 -7.10 6.94 2.04
C TYR A 36 -8.46 6.80 1.38
N ASP A 37 -9.04 5.63 1.48
CA ASP A 37 -10.37 5.34 0.95
C ASP A 37 -11.29 4.77 2.03
N VAL A 38 -12.57 4.69 1.74
CA VAL A 38 -13.56 4.13 2.65
C VAL A 38 -13.41 2.61 2.65
N TRP A 39 -13.42 2.01 3.84
CA TRP A 39 -13.39 0.56 3.96
C TRP A 39 -14.61 -0.09 3.30
N GLY A 40 -14.37 -1.08 2.45
CA GLY A 40 -15.39 -1.88 1.79
C GLY A 40 -15.49 -1.77 0.28
N PRO A 41 -15.39 -0.57 -0.36
CA PRO A 41 -15.26 -0.54 -1.82
C PRO A 41 -13.95 -1.20 -2.27
N ARG A 42 -13.98 -1.84 -3.42
CA ARG A 42 -12.73 -2.36 -4.00
C ARG A 42 -11.76 -1.21 -4.23
N TRP A 43 -10.60 -1.32 -3.64
CA TRP A 43 -9.55 -0.35 -3.84
C TRP A 43 -9.02 -0.40 -5.28
N THR A 44 -9.30 0.63 -6.05
CA THR A 44 -8.83 0.75 -7.43
C THR A 44 -7.31 0.90 -7.53
N GLY A 45 -6.68 1.36 -6.47
CA GLY A 45 -5.22 1.47 -6.35
C GLY A 45 -4.50 0.12 -6.24
N SER A 46 -5.19 -1.00 -6.07
CA SER A 46 -4.57 -2.34 -6.02
C SER A 46 -3.76 -2.65 -7.29
N VAL A 47 -4.14 -2.09 -8.42
CA VAL A 47 -3.40 -2.21 -9.68
C VAL A 47 -2.03 -1.54 -9.61
N ALA A 48 -1.89 -0.46 -8.86
CA ALA A 48 -0.61 0.25 -8.69
C ALA A 48 0.45 -0.57 -7.94
N TRP A 49 0.04 -1.57 -7.16
CA TRP A 49 0.95 -2.48 -6.46
C TRP A 49 1.51 -3.58 -7.36
N ALA A 50 0.93 -3.82 -8.53
CA ALA A 50 1.35 -4.90 -9.42
C ALA A 50 2.82 -4.78 -9.82
N GLU A 51 3.30 -3.57 -10.11
CA GLU A 51 4.71 -3.32 -10.44
C GLU A 51 5.65 -3.47 -9.24
N ARG A 52 5.19 -3.13 -8.05
CA ARG A 52 5.96 -3.19 -6.80
C ARG A 52 5.90 -4.54 -6.12
N ALA A 53 4.92 -5.34 -6.45
CA ALA A 53 4.66 -6.62 -5.79
C ALA A 53 5.77 -7.69 -5.94
N THR A 54 6.78 -7.41 -6.74
CA THR A 54 7.99 -8.25 -6.89
C THR A 54 9.25 -7.64 -6.28
N GLN A 55 9.14 -6.48 -5.65
CA GLN A 55 10.28 -5.80 -5.06
C GLN A 55 10.58 -6.32 -3.64
N PRO A 56 11.86 -6.40 -3.24
CA PRO A 56 12.24 -6.92 -1.92
C PRO A 56 11.64 -6.14 -0.75
N ASP A 57 11.53 -4.83 -0.86
CA ASP A 57 10.91 -3.98 0.16
C ASP A 57 9.41 -4.27 0.35
N TRP A 58 8.70 -4.61 -0.74
CA TRP A 58 7.32 -5.05 -0.64
C TRP A 58 7.19 -6.40 0.08
N PHE A 59 8.06 -7.35 -0.22
CA PHE A 59 8.09 -8.64 0.49
C PHE A 59 8.31 -8.43 1.98
N GLU A 60 9.30 -7.61 2.36
CA GLU A 60 9.58 -7.32 3.76
C GLU A 60 8.37 -6.70 4.47
N ILE A 61 7.66 -5.77 3.84
CA ILE A 61 6.43 -5.18 4.39
C ILE A 61 5.38 -6.25 4.63
N VAL A 62 5.07 -7.08 3.63
CA VAL A 62 4.01 -8.10 3.73
C VAL A 62 4.36 -9.16 4.77
N GLU A 63 5.61 -9.59 4.83
CA GLU A 63 6.05 -10.64 5.74
C GLU A 63 6.02 -10.19 7.21
N ARG A 64 6.33 -8.92 7.48
CA ARG A 64 6.33 -8.37 8.84
C ARG A 64 4.97 -7.86 9.31
N ALA A 65 4.09 -7.52 8.38
CA ALA A 65 2.79 -6.93 8.68
C ALA A 65 1.87 -7.91 9.42
N THR A 66 1.14 -7.38 10.38
CA THR A 66 0.01 -8.08 11.00
C THR A 66 -1.14 -8.25 10.00
N PRO A 67 -2.11 -9.16 10.24
CA PRO A 67 -3.29 -9.27 9.39
C PRO A 67 -4.02 -7.94 9.19
N ARG A 68 -4.14 -7.14 10.24
CA ARG A 68 -4.76 -5.81 10.17
C ARG A 68 -4.00 -4.84 9.26
N GLU A 69 -2.69 -4.87 9.30
CA GLU A 69 -1.87 -4.03 8.41
C GLU A 69 -1.92 -4.53 6.97
N ARG A 70 -1.92 -5.85 6.75
CA ARG A 70 -2.09 -6.44 5.42
C ARG A 70 -3.43 -6.07 4.80
N SER A 71 -4.50 -6.00 5.59
CA SER A 71 -5.83 -5.65 5.07
C SER A 71 -5.88 -4.22 4.53
N VAL A 72 -5.05 -3.29 5.03
CA VAL A 72 -4.90 -1.94 4.46
C VAL A 72 -4.39 -1.99 3.00
N PHE A 73 -3.62 -3.01 2.66
CA PHE A 73 -3.13 -3.24 1.30
C PHE A 73 -4.04 -4.15 0.47
N GLY A 74 -5.24 -4.43 0.95
CA GLY A 74 -6.23 -5.22 0.22
C GLY A 74 -6.12 -6.74 0.40
N PHE A 75 -5.34 -7.22 1.36
CA PHE A 75 -5.40 -8.63 1.74
C PHE A 75 -6.75 -8.91 2.42
N PRO A 76 -7.43 -9.98 2.04
CA PRO A 76 -8.66 -10.38 2.71
C PRO A 76 -8.43 -10.61 4.20
N ASP A 77 -9.42 -10.26 5.02
CA ASP A 77 -9.33 -10.47 6.47
C ASP A 77 -9.31 -11.98 6.83
N PRO A 78 -8.76 -12.35 7.98
CA PRO A 78 -8.91 -13.71 8.52
C PRO A 78 -10.38 -14.12 8.57
N GLY A 79 -10.68 -15.33 8.07
CA GLY A 79 -12.03 -15.85 7.97
C GLY A 79 -12.79 -15.45 6.70
N ASP A 80 -12.19 -14.66 5.81
CA ASP A 80 -12.76 -14.39 4.49
C ASP A 80 -12.79 -15.70 3.66
N PRO A 81 -13.88 -15.96 2.90
CA PRO A 81 -13.99 -17.13 2.02
C PRO A 81 -12.91 -17.23 0.92
N TYR A 82 -12.16 -16.19 0.70
CA TYR A 82 -10.97 -16.22 -0.17
C TYR A 82 -9.93 -17.23 0.31
N TRP A 83 -9.79 -17.39 1.63
CA TRP A 83 -8.77 -18.24 2.22
C TRP A 83 -9.21 -19.71 2.21
N ASP A 84 -8.67 -20.45 1.28
CA ASP A 84 -8.76 -21.90 1.17
C ASP A 84 -7.34 -22.51 1.16
N GLU A 85 -7.26 -23.80 1.06
CA GLU A 85 -5.98 -24.53 1.06
C GLU A 85 -5.06 -24.09 -0.09
N GLN A 86 -5.64 -23.83 -1.27
CA GLN A 86 -4.88 -23.40 -2.44
C GLN A 86 -4.37 -21.98 -2.32
N THR A 87 -5.23 -21.04 -1.95
CA THR A 87 -4.85 -19.62 -1.82
C THR A 87 -3.86 -19.39 -0.68
N LEU A 88 -3.95 -20.16 0.40
CA LEU A 88 -2.96 -20.16 1.47
C LEU A 88 -1.60 -20.69 0.98
N ALA A 89 -1.59 -21.79 0.21
CA ALA A 89 -0.36 -22.34 -0.34
C ALA A 89 0.31 -21.37 -1.33
N ASP A 90 -0.47 -20.75 -2.22
CA ASP A 90 0.02 -19.79 -3.20
C ASP A 90 0.57 -18.52 -2.53
N THR A 91 -0.12 -18.04 -1.50
CA THR A 91 0.33 -16.89 -0.72
C THR A 91 1.61 -17.21 0.04
N GLN A 92 1.73 -18.39 0.65
CA GLN A 92 2.93 -18.81 1.35
C GLN A 92 4.12 -18.98 0.39
N ALA A 93 3.87 -19.50 -0.82
CA ALA A 93 4.90 -19.62 -1.84
C ALA A 93 5.41 -18.26 -2.30
N ARG A 94 4.52 -17.26 -2.37
CA ARG A 94 4.87 -15.90 -2.77
C ARG A 94 5.56 -15.11 -1.65
N TYR A 95 5.15 -15.28 -0.41
CA TYR A 95 5.66 -14.59 0.77
C TYR A 95 6.12 -15.61 1.82
N PRO A 96 7.30 -16.23 1.64
CA PRO A 96 7.74 -17.35 2.47
C PRO A 96 7.87 -17.01 3.96
N GLY A 97 8.23 -15.78 4.29
CA GLY A 97 8.38 -15.30 5.66
C GLY A 97 7.08 -14.83 6.33
N ALA A 98 5.95 -14.84 5.61
CA ALA A 98 4.69 -14.39 6.17
C ALA A 98 4.07 -15.42 7.12
N ASP A 99 3.67 -14.99 8.32
CA ASP A 99 2.82 -15.79 9.19
C ASP A 99 1.39 -15.78 8.64
N LEU A 100 0.93 -16.92 8.13
CA LEU A 100 -0.43 -17.14 7.63
C LEU A 100 -1.30 -17.92 8.61
N THR A 101 -0.80 -18.22 9.81
CA THR A 101 -1.59 -18.92 10.85
C THR A 101 -2.95 -18.27 11.13
N PRO A 102 -3.05 -16.93 11.19
CA PRO A 102 -4.35 -16.27 11.43
C PRO A 102 -5.41 -16.48 10.33
N TYR A 103 -5.01 -16.89 9.14
CA TYR A 103 -5.89 -17.06 7.99
C TYR A 103 -6.37 -18.50 7.76
N ARG A 104 -5.94 -19.43 8.62
CA ARG A 104 -6.25 -20.87 8.56
C ARG A 104 -7.53 -21.22 9.31
#